data_197c3cdc3d501ea07600873d0e100cfc
#
_entry.id   197c3cdc3d501ea07600873d0e100cfc
#
_cell.length_a   1.000
_cell.length_b   1.000
_cell.length_c   1.000
_cell.angle_alpha   90.00
_cell.angle_beta   90.00
_cell.angle_gamma   90.00
#
_symmetry.space_group_name_H-M   'P 1'
#
loop_
_entity.id
_entity.type
_entity.pdbx_description
1 polymer ?
#
loop_
_entity_poly.entity_id
_entity_poly.type
_entity_poly.pdbx_seq_one_letter_code
_entity_poly.pdbx_strand_id
1 'polypeptide(L)'
;MNHPVFKPSFARTDARGVFHEIRNGDEIWKSVNLGEMRQGAVLGNHYHTTSRLFFFMLSGKVRIDFLHAKTGERDTIELNPLEGVYLEPYESHAILFLDSGRFMLLKSEAFNPKKPDIYPLKADEGGSR
;
A
#
# COMPACT_ATOMS: atom_id res chain seq x y z
N MET A 1 16.40 1.03 1.63
CA MET A 1 14.95 0.78 1.84
C MET A 1 14.67 -0.70 1.81
N ASN A 2 13.70 -1.13 2.58
CA ASN A 2 13.30 -2.53 2.60
C ASN A 2 11.77 -2.60 2.68
N HIS A 3 11.18 -3.40 1.79
CA HIS A 3 9.73 -3.54 1.71
C HIS A 3 9.33 -5.02 1.70
N PRO A 4 9.39 -5.66 2.88
CA PRO A 4 8.96 -7.06 2.94
C PRO A 4 7.48 -7.18 2.60
N VAL A 5 7.15 -8.23 1.87
CA VAL A 5 5.78 -8.54 1.49
C VAL A 5 5.17 -9.45 2.55
N PHE A 6 4.01 -9.05 3.07
CA PHE A 6 3.30 -9.78 4.11
C PHE A 6 2.12 -10.54 3.52
N LYS A 7 1.94 -11.77 3.97
CA LYS A 7 0.76 -12.58 3.70
C LYS A 7 -0.09 -12.64 4.96
N PRO A 8 -1.36 -13.09 4.88
CA PRO A 8 -2.18 -13.21 6.08
C PRO A 8 -1.45 -13.98 7.17
N SER A 9 -1.55 -13.47 8.41
CA SER A 9 -0.90 -14.11 9.56
C SER A 9 -1.52 -15.46 9.92
N PHE A 10 -2.78 -15.66 9.51
CA PHE A 10 -3.52 -16.89 9.79
C PHE A 10 -4.63 -17.06 8.76
N ALA A 11 -4.89 -18.29 8.38
CA ALA A 11 -6.03 -18.65 7.53
C ALA A 11 -6.65 -19.93 8.03
N ARG A 12 -7.99 -19.98 8.00
CA ARG A 12 -8.73 -21.18 8.34
C ARG A 12 -9.73 -21.49 7.23
N THR A 13 -9.71 -22.71 6.77
CA THR A 13 -10.64 -23.20 5.76
C THR A 13 -11.48 -24.34 6.35
N ASP A 14 -12.79 -24.26 6.20
CA ASP A 14 -13.68 -25.34 6.58
C ASP A 14 -14.84 -25.43 5.55
N ALA A 15 -15.86 -26.25 5.84
CA ALA A 15 -16.95 -26.44 4.90
C ALA A 15 -17.74 -25.16 4.58
N ARG A 16 -17.65 -24.14 5.42
CA ARG A 16 -18.35 -22.86 5.21
C ARG A 16 -17.59 -21.91 4.30
N GLY A 17 -16.25 -22.05 4.20
CA GLY A 17 -15.41 -21.15 3.43
C GLY A 17 -14.05 -20.93 4.06
N VAL A 18 -13.46 -19.78 3.78
CA VAL A 18 -12.15 -19.44 4.27
C VAL A 18 -12.19 -18.13 5.08
N PHE A 19 -11.44 -18.11 6.16
CA PHE A 19 -11.28 -16.92 7.02
C PHE A 19 -9.81 -16.54 7.05
N HIS A 20 -9.51 -15.30 6.76
CA HIS A 20 -8.14 -14.78 6.80
C HIS A 20 -8.00 -13.74 7.89
N GLU A 21 -6.96 -13.88 8.71
CA GLU A 21 -6.50 -12.81 9.57
C GLU A 21 -5.33 -12.14 8.87
N ILE A 22 -5.50 -10.90 8.47
CA ILE A 22 -4.50 -10.18 7.66
C ILE A 22 -3.30 -9.79 8.51
N ARG A 23 -3.56 -9.21 9.68
CA ARG A 23 -2.52 -8.78 10.62
C ARG A 23 -2.98 -9.08 12.03
N ASN A 24 -2.03 -9.46 12.87
CA ASN A 24 -2.27 -9.69 14.30
C ASN A 24 -1.07 -9.12 15.06
N GLY A 25 -1.27 -7.99 15.72
CA GLY A 25 -0.18 -7.31 16.40
C GLY A 25 -0.66 -6.06 17.10
N ASP A 26 0.27 -5.19 17.42
CA ASP A 26 0.02 -3.99 18.23
C ASP A 26 -0.28 -2.75 17.39
N GLU A 27 -0.35 -2.87 16.07
CA GLU A 27 -0.63 -1.73 15.21
C GLU A 27 -2.01 -1.15 15.51
N ILE A 28 -2.08 0.17 15.57
CA ILE A 28 -3.34 0.89 15.75
C ILE A 28 -3.64 1.65 14.46
N TRP A 29 -4.81 1.38 13.88
CA TRP A 29 -5.22 2.01 12.62
C TRP A 29 -6.39 2.95 12.89
N LYS A 30 -6.22 4.20 12.50
CA LYS A 30 -7.24 5.24 12.68
C LYS A 30 -8.08 5.47 11.45
N SER A 31 -7.67 4.93 10.32
CA SER A 31 -8.42 5.03 9.06
C SER A 31 -8.35 3.69 8.35
N VAL A 32 -9.48 3.20 7.89
CA VAL A 32 -9.58 1.93 7.16
C VAL A 32 -10.34 2.21 5.87
N ASN A 33 -9.71 1.95 4.73
CA ASN A 33 -10.25 2.29 3.43
C ASN A 33 -10.28 1.06 2.53
N LEU A 34 -11.29 0.97 1.70
CA LEU A 34 -11.39 -0.01 0.63
C LEU A 34 -11.41 0.73 -0.69
N GLY A 35 -10.79 0.16 -1.70
CA GLY A 35 -10.79 0.73 -3.02
C GLY A 35 -10.83 -0.31 -4.10
N GLU A 36 -11.16 0.16 -5.30
CA GLU A 36 -11.19 -0.66 -6.50
C GLU A 36 -10.71 0.20 -7.65
N MET A 37 -9.71 -0.29 -8.39
CA MET A 37 -9.10 0.45 -9.48
C MET A 37 -9.04 -0.40 -10.74
N ARG A 38 -9.13 0.25 -11.88
CA ARG A 38 -9.00 -0.39 -13.18
C ARG A 38 -7.55 -0.64 -13.52
N GLN A 39 -7.31 -1.63 -14.34
CA GLN A 39 -6.00 -1.87 -14.95
C GLN A 39 -5.44 -0.58 -15.56
N GLY A 40 -4.19 -0.28 -15.29
CA GLY A 40 -3.52 0.91 -15.77
C GLY A 40 -3.62 2.11 -14.85
N ALA A 41 -4.49 2.09 -13.84
CA ALA A 41 -4.58 3.18 -12.88
C ALA A 41 -3.33 3.28 -12.02
N VAL A 42 -2.95 4.49 -11.68
CA VAL A 42 -1.82 4.76 -10.78
C VAL A 42 -2.32 5.56 -9.59
N LEU A 43 -2.08 5.04 -8.40
CA LEU A 43 -2.35 5.74 -7.15
C LEU A 43 -1.04 6.24 -6.55
N GLY A 44 -1.10 7.38 -5.88
CA GLY A 44 0.03 7.87 -5.09
C GLY A 44 0.82 8.96 -5.80
N ASN A 45 2.11 8.74 -6.00
CA ASN A 45 3.08 9.78 -6.38
C ASN A 45 3.12 10.88 -5.31
N HIS A 46 3.07 10.44 -4.06
CA HIS A 46 3.17 11.32 -2.90
C HIS A 46 3.73 10.53 -1.71
N TYR A 47 4.14 11.25 -0.68
CA TYR A 47 4.59 10.65 0.57
C TYR A 47 3.90 11.33 1.75
N HIS A 48 4.01 10.70 2.90
CA HIS A 48 3.50 11.18 4.17
C HIS A 48 4.68 11.38 5.13
N THR A 49 4.54 12.27 6.09
CA THR A 49 5.61 12.52 7.05
C THR A 49 5.35 11.87 8.41
N THR A 50 4.09 11.71 8.77
CA THR A 50 3.68 11.08 10.04
C THR A 50 2.91 9.79 9.85
N SER A 51 2.12 9.70 8.79
CA SER A 51 1.27 8.53 8.56
C SER A 51 2.09 7.34 8.08
N ARG A 52 1.85 6.20 8.71
CA ARG A 52 2.31 4.91 8.24
C ARG A 52 1.09 4.18 7.68
N LEU A 53 1.21 3.59 6.53
CA LEU A 53 0.11 2.93 5.86
C LEU A 53 0.41 1.44 5.68
N PHE A 54 -0.63 0.63 5.67
CA PHE A 54 -0.55 -0.76 5.24
C PHE A 54 -1.47 -0.93 4.05
N PHE A 55 -0.86 -1.27 2.90
CA PHE A 55 -1.58 -1.48 1.65
C PHE A 55 -1.68 -2.98 1.38
N PHE A 56 -2.89 -3.49 1.15
CA PHE A 56 -3.14 -4.92 1.02
C PHE A 56 -4.04 -5.21 -0.17
N MET A 57 -3.60 -6.13 -1.06
CA MET A 57 -4.38 -6.50 -2.23
C MET A 57 -5.36 -7.61 -1.91
N LEU A 58 -6.64 -7.35 -2.18
CA LEU A 58 -7.70 -8.37 -2.09
C LEU A 58 -7.80 -9.17 -3.37
N SER A 59 -7.68 -8.50 -4.52
CA SER A 59 -7.70 -9.12 -5.84
C SER A 59 -6.87 -8.29 -6.80
N GLY A 60 -6.41 -8.90 -7.91
CA GLY A 60 -5.59 -8.21 -8.89
C GLY A 60 -4.13 -8.14 -8.46
N LYS A 61 -3.33 -7.48 -9.27
CA LYS A 61 -1.89 -7.40 -9.09
C LYS A 61 -1.43 -5.96 -9.31
N VAL A 62 -0.50 -5.51 -8.49
CA VAL A 62 0.08 -4.17 -8.60
C VAL A 62 1.59 -4.22 -8.61
N ARG A 63 2.21 -3.20 -9.22
CA ARG A 63 3.61 -2.87 -9.04
C ARG A 63 3.69 -1.58 -8.26
N ILE A 64 4.54 -1.53 -7.26
CA ILE A 64 4.75 -0.33 -6.46
C ILE A 64 6.18 0.14 -6.63
N ASP A 65 6.34 1.37 -7.09
CA ASP A 65 7.62 2.06 -7.17
C ASP A 65 7.76 2.95 -5.94
N PHE A 66 8.90 2.91 -5.28
CA PHE A 66 9.21 3.72 -4.10
C PHE A 66 10.35 4.68 -4.39
N LEU A 67 10.26 5.87 -3.82
CA LEU A 67 11.32 6.86 -3.84
C LEU A 67 11.37 7.54 -2.47
N HIS A 68 12.47 7.41 -1.76
CA HIS A 68 12.62 8.04 -0.46
C HIS A 68 12.89 9.54 -0.62
N ALA A 69 12.05 10.37 -0.01
CA ALA A 69 12.10 11.82 -0.18
C ALA A 69 13.38 12.45 0.37
N LYS A 70 14.02 11.82 1.36
CA LYS A 70 15.23 12.37 1.98
C LYS A 70 16.51 11.77 1.40
N THR A 71 16.53 10.49 1.08
CA THR A 71 17.76 9.81 0.67
C THR A 71 17.86 9.61 -0.84
N GLY A 72 16.73 9.69 -1.55
CA GLY A 72 16.71 9.41 -2.98
C GLY A 72 16.77 7.92 -3.34
N GLU A 73 16.79 7.04 -2.34
CA GLU A 73 16.76 5.60 -2.60
C GLU A 73 15.49 5.20 -3.33
N ARG A 74 15.62 4.19 -4.18
CA ARG A 74 14.48 3.65 -4.95
C ARG A 74 14.34 2.17 -4.69
N ASP A 75 13.11 1.68 -4.82
CA ASP A 75 12.77 0.28 -4.73
C ASP A 75 11.53 0.00 -5.58
N THR A 76 11.35 -1.22 -5.99
CA THR A 76 10.18 -1.64 -6.74
C THR A 76 9.80 -3.04 -6.29
N ILE A 77 8.51 -3.23 -5.99
CA ILE A 77 7.97 -4.53 -5.62
C ILE A 77 6.69 -4.80 -6.39
N GLU A 78 6.27 -6.05 -6.40
CA GLU A 78 4.95 -6.44 -6.90
C GLU A 78 4.17 -7.12 -5.79
N LEU A 79 2.86 -6.91 -5.78
CA LEU A 79 1.94 -7.60 -4.87
C LEU A 79 0.93 -8.38 -5.67
N ASN A 80 0.75 -9.64 -5.28
CA ASN A 80 -0.30 -10.51 -5.75
C ASN A 80 -1.50 -10.45 -4.81
N PRO A 81 -2.64 -11.09 -5.13
CA PRO A 81 -3.77 -11.13 -4.19
C PRO A 81 -3.36 -11.69 -2.83
N LEU A 82 -3.89 -11.11 -1.77
CA LEU A 82 -3.62 -11.45 -0.38
C LEU A 82 -2.17 -11.19 0.03
N GLU A 83 -1.55 -10.20 -0.59
CA GLU A 83 -0.23 -9.72 -0.19
C GLU A 83 -0.30 -8.25 0.15
N GLY A 84 0.49 -7.83 1.13
CA GLY A 84 0.50 -6.45 1.59
C GLY A 84 1.90 -5.95 1.89
N VAL A 85 2.01 -4.63 2.02
CA VAL A 85 3.28 -3.95 2.28
C VAL A 85 3.01 -2.70 3.10
N TYR A 86 3.97 -2.33 3.95
CA TYR A 86 3.93 -1.05 4.65
C TYR A 86 4.47 0.06 3.76
N LEU A 87 3.80 1.19 3.78
CA LEU A 87 4.24 2.43 3.16
C LEU A 87 4.68 3.33 4.31
N GLU A 88 5.98 3.52 4.45
CA GLU A 88 6.54 4.22 5.60
C GLU A 88 6.61 5.74 5.36
N PRO A 89 6.69 6.55 6.41
CA PRO A 89 6.88 7.99 6.25
C PRO A 89 8.09 8.32 5.38
N TYR A 90 7.98 9.39 4.61
CA TYR A 90 9.00 9.89 3.68
C TYR A 90 9.26 9.00 2.47
N GLU A 91 8.54 7.90 2.33
CA GLU A 91 8.63 7.07 1.12
C GLU A 91 7.49 7.45 0.18
N SER A 92 7.82 8.12 -0.91
CA SER A 92 6.85 8.31 -1.99
C SER A 92 6.60 6.97 -2.65
N HIS A 93 5.34 6.74 -3.01
CA HIS A 93 4.94 5.49 -3.63
C HIS A 93 4.04 5.76 -4.82
N ALA A 94 4.20 4.97 -5.86
CA ALA A 94 3.33 4.96 -7.03
C ALA A 94 2.86 3.52 -7.22
N ILE A 95 1.57 3.32 -7.15
CA ILE A 95 0.95 1.99 -7.22
C ILE A 95 0.28 1.86 -8.58
N LEU A 96 0.90 1.08 -9.47
CA LEU A 96 0.36 0.81 -10.79
C LEU A 96 -0.43 -0.50 -10.77
N PHE A 97 -1.70 -0.41 -11.13
CA PHE A 97 -2.55 -1.60 -11.22
C PHE A 97 -2.27 -2.33 -12.53
N LEU A 98 -1.57 -3.46 -12.42
CA LEU A 98 -1.25 -4.32 -13.57
C LEU A 98 -2.49 -5.06 -14.05
N ASP A 99 -3.40 -5.37 -13.12
CA ASP A 99 -4.74 -5.87 -13.38
C ASP A 99 -5.73 -4.99 -12.62
N SER A 100 -6.99 -4.97 -13.05
CA SER A 100 -8.05 -4.39 -12.24
C SER A 100 -8.08 -5.10 -10.90
N GLY A 101 -8.22 -4.37 -9.80
CA GLY A 101 -8.13 -4.99 -8.49
C GLY A 101 -8.77 -4.19 -7.37
N ARG A 102 -8.94 -4.90 -6.25
CA ARG A 102 -9.50 -4.36 -5.02
C ARG A 102 -8.43 -4.41 -3.94
N PHE A 103 -8.45 -3.43 -3.06
CA PHE A 103 -7.44 -3.32 -2.01
C PHE A 103 -8.01 -2.73 -0.74
N MET A 104 -7.28 -2.94 0.36
CA MET A 104 -7.49 -2.24 1.62
C MET A 104 -6.31 -1.32 1.86
N LEU A 105 -6.59 -0.18 2.48
CA LEU A 105 -5.56 0.76 2.90
C LEU A 105 -5.85 1.18 4.33
N LEU A 106 -4.94 0.84 5.23
CA LEU A 106 -5.02 1.17 6.64
C LEU A 106 -4.04 2.30 6.91
N LYS A 107 -4.44 3.28 7.70
CA LYS A 107 -3.59 4.44 8.03
C LYS A 107 -3.47 4.59 9.54
N SER A 108 -2.28 4.90 9.99
CA SER A 108 -2.01 5.13 11.41
C SER A 108 -2.60 6.45 11.91
N GLU A 109 -2.86 7.40 11.00
CA GLU A 109 -3.41 8.71 11.35
C GLU A 109 -4.74 8.94 10.67
N ALA A 110 -5.65 9.62 11.38
CA ALA A 110 -6.92 10.04 10.79
C ALA A 110 -6.67 11.17 9.79
N PHE A 111 -7.49 11.22 8.74
CA PHE A 111 -7.40 12.29 7.75
C PHE A 111 -7.86 13.60 8.37
N ASN A 112 -7.05 14.66 8.18
CA ASN A 112 -7.39 16.01 8.59
C ASN A 112 -7.35 16.91 7.35
N PRO A 113 -8.51 17.36 6.83
CA PRO A 113 -8.52 18.18 5.63
C PRO A 113 -7.86 19.54 5.78
N LYS A 114 -7.71 20.03 7.02
CA LYS A 114 -7.03 21.31 7.28
C LYS A 114 -5.52 21.18 7.28
N LYS A 115 -5.01 20.00 7.51
CA LYS A 115 -3.58 19.71 7.55
C LYS A 115 -3.34 18.30 7.00
N PRO A 116 -3.55 18.11 5.70
CA PRO A 116 -3.31 16.80 5.10
C PRO A 116 -1.82 16.50 5.09
N ASP A 117 -1.48 15.29 5.49
CA ASP A 117 -0.10 14.80 5.52
C ASP A 117 0.21 14.14 4.18
N ILE A 118 0.14 14.94 3.10
CA ILE A 118 0.34 14.45 1.73
C ILE A 118 1.22 15.47 0.99
N TYR A 119 2.35 14.99 0.46
CA TYR A 119 3.33 15.82 -0.23
C TYR A 119 3.66 15.17 -1.57
N PRO A 120 3.46 15.88 -2.70
CA PRO A 120 3.70 15.31 -4.02
C PRO A 120 5.19 15.03 -4.25
N LEU A 121 5.46 13.84 -4.78
CA LEU A 121 6.78 13.45 -5.24
C LEU A 121 6.60 12.25 -6.17
N LYS A 122 6.94 12.42 -7.44
CA LYS A 122 6.75 11.37 -8.42
C LYS A 122 7.73 10.22 -8.19
N ALA A 123 7.21 9.05 -7.85
CA ALA A 123 7.99 7.85 -7.60
C ALA A 123 8.04 6.94 -8.84
N ASP A 124 7.02 6.96 -9.68
CA ASP A 124 6.95 6.14 -10.88
C ASP A 124 7.75 6.77 -12.03
N GLU A 125 9.03 6.97 -11.84
CA GLU A 125 9.96 7.55 -12.78
C GLU A 125 9.63 7.13 -14.21
N GLY A 126 8.88 7.95 -14.89
CA GLY A 126 8.37 7.61 -16.21
C GLY A 126 9.45 7.31 -17.22
N GLY A 127 10.58 7.99 -17.09
CA GLY A 127 11.67 7.81 -18.02
C GLY A 127 12.24 6.41 -18.10
N SER A 128 12.03 5.62 -17.07
CA SER A 128 12.53 4.26 -17.04
C SER A 128 11.70 3.29 -17.87
N ARG A 129 10.66 3.75 -18.48
CA ARG A 129 9.77 2.88 -19.24
C ARG A 129 9.85 3.09 -20.71
#